data_9ccaab18c957ecbe8eeae36f75997fc4
#
_entry.id   9ccaab18c957ecbe8eeae36f75997fc4
#
_cell.length_a   1.000
_cell.length_b   1.000
_cell.length_c   1.000
_cell.angle_alpha   90.00
_cell.angle_beta   90.00
_cell.angle_gamma   90.00
#
_symmetry.space_group_name_H-M   'P 1'
#
loop_
_entity.id
_entity.type
_entity.pdbx_description
1 polymer ?
#
loop_
_entity_poly.entity_id
_entity_poly.type
_entity_poly.pdbx_seq_one_letter_code
_entity_poly.pdbx_strand_id
1 'polypeptide(L)'
;MDKIFKTPRAKKNALNVSIIALVIAIIIMLNAIITVLGEKFYWYLDMTDEQIYTVSDALKETLNGANMDVDVEVIFTCSEDYAKSNFSNLSSGDALSYVYATATQIANEYDNIIISYHDTAKEPDFFNERFTEIGRFLNSIENPVIIARRSVDEKGEITYGTHFKVYAARSFYGFSSQDSSLYAYNGEKVFASAILSLTLDEVPAVYFSTGHNEKLYNKTSEGTSPIELINLFYYCGFKVEEIDLDNNEIPADARMVIINEPEFDFNSSAINKLDSYMGNQGSVMIFTNPDYNEGTPALLQFIETSCGVTTNLGGKVTDEKSNIIGDKFSFRGEISSNNAASTYLSYLSNATGARPFSPMQHLLQLIADL
;
A
#
# COMPACT_ATOMS: atom_id res chain seq x y z
N MET A 1 24.30 59.06 31.74
CA MET A 1 23.98 57.72 32.29
C MET A 1 24.77 57.37 33.56
N ASP A 2 25.66 58.13 34.03
CA ASP A 2 26.55 57.76 35.17
C ASP A 2 26.02 57.96 36.61
N LYS A 3 24.76 58.36 36.79
CA LYS A 3 24.20 58.65 38.14
C LYS A 3 23.40 57.52 38.79
N ILE A 4 23.10 56.46 38.06
CA ILE A 4 22.20 55.40 38.55
C ILE A 4 22.93 54.28 39.31
N PHE A 5 24.24 54.11 39.11
CA PHE A 5 25.04 53.02 39.68
C PHE A 5 26.05 53.47 40.77
N LYS A 6 25.64 54.35 41.70
CA LYS A 6 26.56 54.90 42.73
C LYS A 6 26.86 53.96 43.89
N THR A 7 26.10 52.84 44.08
CA THR A 7 26.38 51.95 45.21
C THR A 7 26.85 50.54 44.69
N PRO A 8 27.78 49.88 45.44
CA PRO A 8 28.25 48.56 45.08
C PRO A 8 27.10 47.52 44.92
N ARG A 9 26.07 47.69 45.71
CA ARG A 9 24.86 46.86 45.61
C ARG A 9 24.07 47.06 44.29
N ALA A 10 23.93 48.30 43.83
CA ALA A 10 23.26 48.62 42.59
C ALA A 10 24.05 48.07 41.37
N LYS A 11 25.39 48.13 41.38
CA LYS A 11 26.25 47.53 40.34
C LYS A 11 26.07 45.97 40.29
N LYS A 12 26.05 45.32 41.47
CA LYS A 12 25.86 43.88 41.55
C LYS A 12 24.47 43.44 41.06
N ASN A 13 23.43 44.19 41.41
CA ASN A 13 22.06 43.90 40.93
C ASN A 13 21.93 44.15 39.43
N ALA A 14 22.52 45.22 38.90
CA ALA A 14 22.54 45.47 37.47
C ALA A 14 23.30 44.38 36.70
N LEU A 15 24.41 43.89 37.22
CA LEU A 15 25.16 42.76 36.64
C LEU A 15 24.31 41.50 36.64
N ASN A 16 23.66 41.17 37.75
CA ASN A 16 22.81 39.98 37.82
C ASN A 16 21.63 40.08 36.85
N VAL A 17 20.96 41.22 36.73
CA VAL A 17 19.89 41.46 35.75
C VAL A 17 20.39 41.31 34.32
N SER A 18 21.60 41.85 34.03
CA SER A 18 22.21 41.72 32.70
C SER A 18 22.56 40.28 32.36
N ILE A 19 23.06 39.49 33.32
CA ILE A 19 23.32 38.06 33.12
C ILE A 19 22.04 37.31 32.88
N ILE A 20 20.98 37.56 33.63
CA ILE A 20 19.69 36.90 33.43
C ILE A 20 19.11 37.26 32.04
N ALA A 21 19.19 38.54 31.66
CA ALA A 21 18.73 38.97 30.34
C ALA A 21 19.52 38.30 29.20
N LEU A 22 20.84 38.16 29.38
CA LEU A 22 21.71 37.46 28.42
C LEU A 22 21.36 36.00 28.30
N VAL A 23 21.12 35.30 29.41
CA VAL A 23 20.71 33.89 29.41
C VAL A 23 19.37 33.70 28.70
N ILE A 24 18.39 34.57 28.96
CA ILE A 24 17.10 34.54 28.28
C ILE A 24 17.28 34.77 26.76
N ALA A 25 18.11 35.74 26.38
CA ALA A 25 18.38 35.98 24.95
C ALA A 25 19.05 34.79 24.27
N ILE A 26 19.98 34.12 24.94
CA ILE A 26 20.61 32.88 24.43
C ILE A 26 19.59 31.77 24.29
N ILE A 27 18.69 31.56 25.24
CA ILE A 27 17.62 30.53 25.16
C ILE A 27 16.71 30.81 23.99
N ILE A 28 16.27 32.06 23.79
CA ILE A 28 15.42 32.45 22.66
C ILE A 28 16.16 32.22 21.34
N MET A 29 17.44 32.59 21.25
CA MET A 29 18.24 32.39 20.04
C MET A 29 18.44 30.90 19.74
N LEU A 30 18.76 30.08 20.74
CA LEU A 30 18.90 28.64 20.59
C LEU A 30 17.57 28.00 20.13
N ASN A 31 16.44 28.39 20.72
CA ASN A 31 15.15 27.91 20.32
C ASN A 31 14.82 28.26 18.86
N ALA A 32 15.10 29.51 18.45
CA ALA A 32 14.91 29.93 17.06
C ALA A 32 15.82 29.16 16.09
N ILE A 33 17.08 28.91 16.47
CA ILE A 33 18.04 28.15 15.67
C ILE A 33 17.55 26.67 15.55
N ILE A 34 17.14 26.05 16.65
CA ILE A 34 16.63 24.67 16.66
C ILE A 34 15.37 24.56 15.81
N THR A 35 14.46 25.55 15.89
CA THR A 35 13.25 25.56 15.05
C THR A 35 13.59 25.63 13.56
N VAL A 36 14.45 26.57 13.17
CA VAL A 36 14.86 26.71 11.76
C VAL A 36 15.65 25.50 11.26
N LEU A 37 16.53 24.94 12.08
CA LEU A 37 17.25 23.71 11.74
C LEU A 37 16.32 22.50 11.71
N GLY A 38 15.37 22.41 12.63
CA GLY A 38 14.34 21.37 12.63
C GLY A 38 13.52 21.40 11.35
N GLU A 39 13.04 22.57 10.92
CA GLU A 39 12.29 22.75 9.66
C GLU A 39 13.13 22.46 8.41
N LYS A 40 14.40 22.88 8.41
CA LYS A 40 15.27 22.76 7.23
C LYS A 40 15.92 21.38 7.09
N PHE A 41 16.25 20.72 8.19
CA PHE A 41 16.96 19.44 8.21
C PHE A 41 16.10 18.31 8.78
N TYR A 42 14.82 18.58 9.03
CA TYR A 42 13.86 17.60 9.56
C TYR A 42 14.40 16.87 10.82
N TRP A 43 15.09 17.61 11.68
CA TRP A 43 15.61 17.12 12.96
C TRP A 43 14.45 16.95 13.96
N TYR A 44 13.59 15.98 13.69
CA TYR A 44 12.56 15.59 14.62
C TYR A 44 13.00 14.34 15.36
N LEU A 45 12.85 14.35 16.68
CA LEU A 45 12.82 13.12 17.45
C LEU A 45 11.41 12.57 17.33
N ASP A 46 11.26 11.54 16.51
CA ASP A 46 9.98 10.89 16.35
C ASP A 46 9.60 10.20 17.67
N MET A 47 8.60 10.76 18.33
CA MET A 47 8.05 10.26 19.60
C MET A 47 6.67 9.64 19.40
N THR A 48 6.25 9.43 18.15
CA THR A 48 5.01 8.73 17.83
C THR A 48 5.22 7.22 17.96
N ASP A 49 4.22 6.53 18.45
CA ASP A 49 4.26 5.07 18.58
C ASP A 49 4.43 4.39 17.20
N GLU A 50 3.93 5.03 16.14
CA GLU A 50 3.98 4.57 14.75
C GLU A 50 5.23 5.02 13.98
N GLN A 51 6.08 5.85 14.58
CA GLN A 51 7.31 6.39 13.96
C GLN A 51 7.08 7.02 12.57
N ILE A 52 5.98 7.76 12.40
CA ILE A 52 5.53 8.32 11.11
C ILE A 52 6.45 9.41 10.53
N TYR A 53 7.40 9.91 11.31
CA TYR A 53 8.35 10.96 10.91
C TYR A 53 9.76 10.42 10.64
N THR A 54 9.94 9.10 10.59
CA THR A 54 11.21 8.45 10.26
C THR A 54 10.99 7.32 9.28
N VAL A 55 11.91 7.15 8.33
CA VAL A 55 11.88 6.02 7.39
C VAL A 55 12.36 4.77 8.12
N SER A 56 11.51 3.74 8.18
CA SER A 56 11.85 2.49 8.85
C SER A 56 12.93 1.69 8.10
N ASP A 57 13.68 0.88 8.84
CA ASP A 57 14.65 -0.04 8.22
C ASP A 57 13.97 -1.04 7.28
N ALA A 58 12.73 -1.44 7.57
CA ALA A 58 11.94 -2.31 6.73
C ALA A 58 11.61 -1.67 5.37
N LEU A 59 11.30 -0.36 5.34
CA LEU A 59 11.11 0.37 4.08
C LEU A 59 12.42 0.41 3.29
N LYS A 60 13.55 0.74 3.94
CA LYS A 60 14.86 0.80 3.28
C LYS A 60 15.26 -0.55 2.69
N GLU A 61 15.05 -1.63 3.41
CA GLU A 61 15.31 -2.99 2.93
C GLU A 61 14.41 -3.34 1.73
N THR A 62 13.15 -2.96 1.79
CA THR A 62 12.20 -3.17 0.70
C THR A 62 12.62 -2.39 -0.56
N LEU A 63 12.98 -1.13 -0.42
CA LEU A 63 13.38 -0.28 -1.56
C LEU A 63 14.77 -0.62 -2.12
N ASN A 64 15.60 -1.39 -1.41
CA ASN A 64 16.85 -1.92 -1.99
C ASN A 64 16.61 -2.82 -3.22
N GLY A 65 15.41 -3.37 -3.38
CA GLY A 65 15.00 -4.10 -4.59
C GLY A 65 14.49 -3.23 -5.73
N ALA A 66 14.29 -1.93 -5.51
CA ALA A 66 13.80 -1.00 -6.51
C ALA A 66 14.94 -0.53 -7.44
N ASN A 67 14.60 -0.22 -8.70
CA ASN A 67 15.53 0.46 -9.59
C ASN A 67 15.54 1.96 -9.29
N MET A 68 16.46 2.39 -8.44
CA MET A 68 16.56 3.78 -7.97
C MET A 68 17.17 4.75 -9.00
N ASP A 69 17.46 4.30 -10.23
CA ASP A 69 17.81 5.17 -11.36
C ASP A 69 16.55 5.74 -12.05
N VAL A 70 15.37 5.28 -11.64
CA VAL A 70 14.08 5.72 -12.17
C VAL A 70 13.49 6.78 -11.25
N ASP A 71 13.18 7.95 -11.80
CA ASP A 71 12.50 9.00 -11.07
C ASP A 71 11.04 8.64 -10.81
N VAL A 72 10.59 8.78 -9.56
CA VAL A 72 9.20 8.61 -9.15
C VAL A 72 8.71 9.92 -8.54
N GLU A 73 7.55 10.37 -8.99
CA GLU A 73 6.92 11.59 -8.50
C GLU A 73 5.67 11.28 -7.68
N VAL A 74 5.63 11.80 -6.46
CA VAL A 74 4.47 11.78 -5.57
C VAL A 74 3.72 13.09 -5.75
N ILE A 75 2.55 13.05 -6.33
CA ILE A 75 1.73 14.21 -6.68
C ILE A 75 0.56 14.31 -5.71
N PHE A 76 0.59 15.34 -4.88
CA PHE A 76 -0.58 15.71 -4.07
C PHE A 76 -1.51 16.56 -4.93
N THR A 77 -2.78 16.18 -4.97
CA THR A 77 -3.80 16.86 -5.80
C THR A 77 -4.41 18.09 -5.12
N CYS A 78 -3.65 18.70 -4.23
CA CYS A 78 -4.00 19.87 -3.45
C CYS A 78 -2.74 20.74 -3.22
N SER A 79 -2.89 21.88 -2.55
CA SER A 79 -1.74 22.71 -2.17
C SER A 79 -0.91 22.04 -1.06
N GLU A 80 0.39 22.37 -1.01
CA GLU A 80 1.29 21.90 0.05
C GLU A 80 0.78 22.23 1.45
N ASP A 81 0.33 23.48 1.66
CA ASP A 81 -0.20 23.94 2.94
C ASP A 81 -1.40 23.09 3.39
N TYR A 82 -2.26 22.70 2.45
CA TYR A 82 -3.39 21.83 2.75
C TYR A 82 -2.92 20.42 3.11
N ALA A 83 -2.04 19.82 2.32
CA ALA A 83 -1.50 18.49 2.60
C ALA A 83 -0.82 18.44 3.98
N LYS A 84 0.00 19.45 4.29
CA LYS A 84 0.75 19.58 5.55
C LYS A 84 -0.15 19.77 6.78
N SER A 85 -1.20 20.57 6.65
CA SER A 85 -2.06 20.98 7.77
C SER A 85 -3.33 20.17 7.92
N ASN A 86 -3.64 19.27 7.00
CA ASN A 86 -4.87 18.48 7.06
C ASN A 86 -4.74 17.32 8.05
N PHE A 87 -4.98 17.62 9.33
CA PHE A 87 -5.16 16.66 10.42
C PHE A 87 -6.64 16.34 10.67
N SER A 88 -7.56 17.00 9.96
CA SER A 88 -8.97 16.77 10.12
C SER A 88 -9.36 15.37 9.65
N ASN A 89 -10.32 14.77 10.36
CA ASN A 89 -10.86 13.46 10.01
C ASN A 89 -9.86 12.29 10.03
N LEU A 90 -8.91 12.31 10.97
CA LEU A 90 -8.01 11.16 11.14
C LEU A 90 -8.79 9.86 11.35
N SER A 91 -9.90 9.93 12.10
CA SER A 91 -10.79 8.78 12.35
C SER A 91 -11.50 8.25 11.09
N SER A 92 -11.68 9.09 10.05
CA SER A 92 -12.22 8.66 8.75
C SER A 92 -11.14 8.29 7.74
N GLY A 93 -9.86 8.55 8.05
CA GLY A 93 -8.72 8.27 7.17
C GLY A 93 -8.55 9.27 6.03
N ASP A 94 -9.11 10.47 6.16
CA ASP A 94 -9.02 11.50 5.12
C ASP A 94 -7.86 12.47 5.36
N ALA A 95 -7.11 12.27 6.44
CA ALA A 95 -6.01 13.14 6.82
C ALA A 95 -4.80 12.94 5.90
N LEU A 96 -4.37 13.99 5.22
CA LEU A 96 -3.18 13.98 4.36
C LEU A 96 -1.87 14.23 5.11
N SER A 97 -1.91 14.81 6.31
CA SER A 97 -0.72 15.22 7.04
C SER A 97 0.27 14.09 7.31
N TYR A 98 -0.22 12.88 7.63
CA TYR A 98 0.64 11.71 7.82
C TYR A 98 1.20 11.20 6.50
N VAL A 99 0.38 11.21 5.44
CA VAL A 99 0.82 10.84 4.08
C VAL A 99 1.89 11.82 3.59
N TYR A 100 1.69 13.11 3.81
CA TYR A 100 2.67 14.15 3.52
C TYR A 100 3.98 13.93 4.29
N ALA A 101 3.90 13.67 5.60
CA ALA A 101 5.08 13.45 6.43
C ALA A 101 5.90 12.25 5.91
N THR A 102 5.25 11.11 5.65
CA THR A 102 5.92 9.91 5.12
C THR A 102 6.53 10.17 3.74
N ALA A 103 5.78 10.78 2.82
CA ALA A 103 6.30 11.12 1.49
C ALA A 103 7.54 12.02 1.57
N THR A 104 7.50 13.04 2.45
CA THR A 104 8.61 13.95 2.66
C THR A 104 9.84 13.25 3.22
N GLN A 105 9.68 12.32 4.17
CA GLN A 105 10.81 11.54 4.71
C GLN A 105 11.43 10.65 3.64
N ILE A 106 10.61 10.00 2.82
CA ILE A 106 11.10 9.16 1.71
C ILE A 106 11.86 10.02 0.69
N ALA A 107 11.31 11.18 0.29
CA ALA A 107 11.97 12.08 -0.65
C ALA A 107 13.27 12.69 -0.10
N ASN A 108 13.42 12.84 1.21
CA ASN A 108 14.66 13.26 1.84
C ASN A 108 15.74 12.17 1.88
N GLU A 109 15.35 10.91 1.90
CA GLU A 109 16.26 9.76 1.91
C GLU A 109 16.69 9.36 0.50
N TYR A 110 15.83 9.58 -0.53
CA TYR A 110 16.04 9.13 -1.89
C TYR A 110 15.88 10.28 -2.90
N ASP A 111 16.97 10.68 -3.54
CA ASP A 111 17.04 11.84 -4.47
C ASP A 111 16.14 11.67 -5.72
N ASN A 112 15.82 10.43 -6.11
CA ASN A 112 14.95 10.12 -7.24
C ASN A 112 13.45 10.15 -6.89
N ILE A 113 13.08 10.39 -5.64
CA ILE A 113 11.69 10.55 -5.22
C ILE A 113 11.37 12.04 -5.11
N ILE A 114 10.48 12.50 -5.96
CA ILE A 114 10.12 13.91 -6.13
C ILE A 114 8.71 14.14 -5.61
N ILE A 115 8.47 15.25 -4.92
CA ILE A 115 7.11 15.62 -4.48
C ILE A 115 6.66 16.86 -5.23
N SER A 116 5.43 16.84 -5.71
CA SER A 116 4.78 18.00 -6.33
C SER A 116 3.34 18.18 -5.84
N TYR A 117 2.82 19.38 -6.06
CA TYR A 117 1.51 19.82 -5.57
C TYR A 117 0.75 20.47 -6.71
N HIS A 118 -0.36 19.85 -7.13
CA HIS A 118 -1.22 20.35 -8.20
C HIS A 118 -2.67 20.30 -7.74
N ASP A 119 -3.31 21.45 -7.62
CA ASP A 119 -4.69 21.56 -7.18
C ASP A 119 -5.64 21.23 -8.35
N THR A 120 -6.38 20.13 -8.23
CA THR A 120 -7.31 19.68 -9.30
C THR A 120 -8.33 20.74 -9.71
N ALA A 121 -8.70 21.63 -8.79
CA ALA A 121 -9.66 22.71 -9.09
C ALA A 121 -9.00 23.89 -9.84
N LYS A 122 -7.70 24.10 -9.64
CA LYS A 122 -6.96 25.22 -10.27
C LYS A 122 -6.23 24.81 -11.54
N GLU A 123 -5.78 23.56 -11.59
CA GLU A 123 -4.95 23.02 -12.67
C GLU A 123 -5.57 21.76 -13.31
N PRO A 124 -6.84 21.79 -13.74
CA PRO A 124 -7.49 20.60 -14.29
C PRO A 124 -6.81 20.09 -15.56
N ASP A 125 -6.20 20.95 -16.36
CA ASP A 125 -5.51 20.58 -17.59
C ASP A 125 -4.25 19.75 -17.30
N PHE A 126 -3.54 20.01 -16.19
CA PHE A 126 -2.40 19.20 -15.77
C PHE A 126 -2.76 17.72 -15.69
N PHE A 127 -3.90 17.41 -15.07
CA PHE A 127 -4.35 16.03 -14.89
C PHE A 127 -4.94 15.43 -16.16
N ASN A 128 -5.76 16.21 -16.92
CA ASN A 128 -6.40 15.73 -18.12
C ASN A 128 -5.41 15.42 -19.25
N GLU A 129 -4.33 16.16 -19.35
CA GLU A 129 -3.30 15.97 -20.36
C GLU A 129 -2.32 14.84 -20.01
N ARG A 130 -1.96 14.70 -18.72
CA ARG A 130 -0.92 13.77 -18.27
C ARG A 130 -1.46 12.44 -17.78
N PHE A 131 -2.71 12.42 -17.33
CA PHE A 131 -3.40 11.24 -16.79
C PHE A 131 -4.76 11.06 -17.47
N THR A 132 -4.75 10.92 -18.79
CA THR A 132 -5.96 10.94 -19.65
C THR A 132 -7.02 9.92 -19.23
N GLU A 133 -6.63 8.77 -18.71
CA GLU A 133 -7.55 7.71 -18.31
C GLU A 133 -8.30 8.04 -17.01
N ILE A 134 -7.67 8.77 -16.10
CA ILE A 134 -8.20 9.00 -14.75
C ILE A 134 -8.50 10.46 -14.42
N GLY A 135 -7.97 11.42 -15.19
CA GLY A 135 -8.10 12.85 -14.87
C GLY A 135 -9.55 13.29 -14.62
N ARG A 136 -10.50 12.70 -15.35
CA ARG A 136 -11.93 12.97 -15.19
C ARG A 136 -12.53 12.40 -13.90
N PHE A 137 -11.91 11.38 -13.33
CA PHE A 137 -12.40 10.67 -12.13
C PHE A 137 -11.70 11.11 -10.85
N LEU A 138 -10.61 11.86 -10.92
CA LEU A 138 -9.86 12.31 -9.74
C LEU A 138 -10.73 13.07 -8.75
N ASN A 139 -11.65 13.88 -9.24
CA ASN A 139 -12.59 14.64 -8.40
C ASN A 139 -13.61 13.76 -7.65
N SER A 140 -13.75 12.49 -8.04
CA SER A 140 -14.61 11.52 -7.32
C SER A 140 -13.88 10.77 -6.23
N ILE A 141 -12.56 10.92 -6.14
CA ILE A 141 -11.70 10.29 -5.13
C ILE A 141 -11.40 11.34 -4.05
N GLU A 142 -11.59 10.97 -2.80
CA GLU A 142 -11.33 11.88 -1.69
C GLU A 142 -9.83 12.00 -1.41
N ASN A 143 -9.33 13.24 -1.49
CA ASN A 143 -7.92 13.58 -1.29
C ASN A 143 -6.97 12.62 -2.03
N PRO A 144 -7.04 12.52 -3.38
CA PRO A 144 -6.22 11.59 -4.11
C PRO A 144 -4.74 11.98 -4.07
N VAL A 145 -3.89 10.94 -3.98
CA VAL A 145 -2.44 11.05 -4.12
C VAL A 145 -2.04 10.17 -5.30
N ILE A 146 -1.32 10.75 -6.26
CA ILE A 146 -0.81 10.02 -7.42
C ILE A 146 0.67 9.75 -7.21
N ILE A 147 1.09 8.51 -7.43
CA ILE A 147 2.49 8.12 -7.45
C ILE A 147 2.77 7.65 -8.87
N ALA A 148 3.72 8.28 -9.54
CA ALA A 148 3.91 8.07 -10.97
C ALA A 148 5.41 7.97 -11.34
N ARG A 149 5.75 7.10 -12.28
CA ARG A 149 7.06 7.07 -12.91
C ARG A 149 7.22 8.33 -13.75
N ARG A 150 8.21 9.14 -13.41
CA ARG A 150 8.50 10.39 -14.10
C ARG A 150 9.51 10.14 -15.21
N SER A 151 9.20 10.61 -16.40
CA SER A 151 10.12 10.61 -17.54
C SER A 151 10.16 12.00 -18.13
N VAL A 152 11.27 12.33 -18.76
CA VAL A 152 11.45 13.60 -19.50
C VAL A 152 11.60 13.24 -20.96
N ASP A 153 10.75 13.82 -21.82
CA ASP A 153 10.81 13.58 -23.25
C ASP A 153 12.00 14.33 -23.92
N GLU A 154 12.18 14.12 -25.22
CA GLU A 154 13.25 14.77 -26.00
C GLU A 154 13.14 16.29 -26.03
N LYS A 155 11.98 16.85 -25.71
CA LYS A 155 11.73 18.32 -25.65
C LYS A 155 11.92 18.88 -24.24
N GLY A 156 12.19 18.02 -23.25
CA GLY A 156 12.31 18.42 -21.86
C GLY A 156 10.95 18.49 -21.14
N GLU A 157 9.87 17.95 -21.71
CA GLU A 157 8.57 17.92 -21.07
C GLU A 157 8.43 16.67 -20.15
N ILE A 158 7.82 16.88 -18.99
CA ILE A 158 7.58 15.80 -18.02
C ILE A 158 6.37 14.97 -18.51
N THR A 159 6.60 13.65 -18.57
CA THR A 159 5.57 12.66 -18.92
C THR A 159 5.54 11.52 -17.90
N TYR A 160 4.38 10.91 -17.73
CA TYR A 160 4.18 9.79 -16.79
C TYR A 160 3.75 8.49 -17.49
N GLY A 161 3.35 8.58 -18.76
CA GLY A 161 2.88 7.44 -19.55
C GLY A 161 1.70 6.73 -18.87
N THR A 162 1.76 5.38 -18.84
CA THR A 162 0.77 4.53 -18.17
C THR A 162 1.26 4.01 -16.81
N HIS A 163 2.46 4.43 -16.38
CA HIS A 163 3.10 3.93 -15.15
C HIS A 163 2.79 4.86 -13.98
N PHE A 164 1.58 4.77 -13.47
CA PHE A 164 1.15 5.51 -12.27
C PHE A 164 0.15 4.72 -11.44
N LYS A 165 0.06 5.07 -10.17
CA LYS A 165 -0.93 4.57 -9.21
C LYS A 165 -1.66 5.73 -8.58
N VAL A 166 -2.96 5.55 -8.32
CA VAL A 166 -3.80 6.55 -7.65
C VAL A 166 -4.35 5.97 -6.37
N TYR A 167 -4.14 6.67 -5.29
CA TYR A 167 -4.60 6.26 -3.96
C TYR A 167 -5.49 7.36 -3.37
N ALA A 168 -6.66 7.01 -2.87
CA ALA A 168 -7.37 7.88 -1.94
C ALA A 168 -6.57 8.00 -0.63
N ALA A 169 -6.64 9.14 0.07
CA ALA A 169 -5.98 9.27 1.38
C ALA A 169 -6.30 8.11 2.32
N ARG A 170 -7.53 7.62 2.29
CA ARG A 170 -7.99 6.47 3.09
C ARG A 170 -7.19 5.19 2.84
N SER A 171 -6.59 5.01 1.67
CA SER A 171 -5.79 3.82 1.33
C SER A 171 -4.50 3.69 2.16
N PHE A 172 -4.04 4.79 2.75
CA PHE A 172 -2.87 4.81 3.63
C PHE A 172 -3.19 4.40 5.07
N TYR A 173 -4.44 4.09 5.38
CA TYR A 173 -4.90 3.79 6.73
C TYR A 173 -5.55 2.41 6.81
N GLY A 174 -5.39 1.75 7.95
CA GLY A 174 -6.04 0.49 8.26
C GLY A 174 -7.30 0.72 9.12
N PHE A 175 -8.41 0.14 8.71
CA PHE A 175 -9.68 0.23 9.41
C PHE A 175 -10.18 -1.13 9.85
N SER A 176 -10.75 -1.18 11.06
CA SER A 176 -11.42 -2.35 11.56
C SER A 176 -12.65 -2.69 10.71
N SER A 177 -12.78 -3.96 10.34
CA SER A 177 -13.96 -4.45 9.61
C SER A 177 -15.22 -4.51 10.46
N GLN A 178 -15.10 -4.46 11.80
CA GLN A 178 -16.22 -4.58 12.72
C GLN A 178 -16.94 -3.26 12.97
N ASP A 179 -16.17 -2.19 13.19
CA ASP A 179 -16.69 -0.88 13.60
C ASP A 179 -16.16 0.28 12.76
N SER A 180 -15.39 -0.01 11.71
CA SER A 180 -14.74 0.98 10.86
C SER A 180 -13.83 1.95 11.61
N SER A 181 -13.38 1.59 12.83
CA SER A 181 -12.43 2.39 13.58
C SER A 181 -11.03 2.31 12.95
N LEU A 182 -10.32 3.43 12.96
CA LEU A 182 -8.93 3.49 12.55
C LEU A 182 -8.06 2.73 13.58
N TYR A 183 -7.23 1.79 13.11
CA TYR A 183 -6.31 1.04 13.98
C TYR A 183 -4.85 1.11 13.54
N ALA A 184 -4.55 1.53 12.33
CA ALA A 184 -3.19 1.58 11.82
C ALA A 184 -3.00 2.65 10.75
N TYR A 185 -1.76 3.11 10.61
CA TYR A 185 -1.28 3.87 9.47
C TYR A 185 -0.30 3.00 8.67
N ASN A 186 -0.54 2.86 7.37
CA ASN A 186 0.18 1.96 6.47
C ASN A 186 0.96 2.72 5.38
N GLY A 187 1.30 3.99 5.61
CA GLY A 187 1.88 4.87 4.59
C GLY A 187 3.13 4.31 3.96
N GLU A 188 4.10 3.86 4.74
CA GLU A 188 5.34 3.29 4.22
C GLU A 188 5.09 2.08 3.30
N LYS A 189 4.18 1.20 3.69
CA LYS A 189 3.82 0.02 2.88
C LYS A 189 3.25 0.42 1.53
N VAL A 190 2.36 1.41 1.50
CA VAL A 190 1.74 1.90 0.25
C VAL A 190 2.79 2.53 -0.65
N PHE A 191 3.63 3.41 -0.11
CA PHE A 191 4.71 4.04 -0.86
C PHE A 191 5.73 3.02 -1.37
N ALA A 192 6.18 2.10 -0.52
CA ALA A 192 7.13 1.05 -0.92
C ALA A 192 6.60 0.22 -2.09
N SER A 193 5.36 -0.26 -1.98
CA SER A 193 4.74 -1.08 -3.01
C SER A 193 4.55 -0.30 -4.33
N ALA A 194 4.16 0.97 -4.24
CA ALA A 194 4.02 1.81 -5.43
C ALA A 194 5.38 2.08 -6.09
N ILE A 195 6.40 2.49 -5.32
CA ILE A 195 7.74 2.78 -5.83
C ILE A 195 8.33 1.53 -6.48
N LEU A 196 8.30 0.37 -5.81
CA LEU A 196 8.78 -0.88 -6.38
C LEU A 196 8.12 -1.17 -7.73
N SER A 197 6.78 -1.12 -7.80
CA SER A 197 6.08 -1.43 -9.04
C SER A 197 6.38 -0.46 -10.17
N LEU A 198 6.58 0.83 -9.85
CA LEU A 198 6.83 1.88 -10.84
C LEU A 198 8.28 1.92 -11.32
N THR A 199 9.21 1.37 -10.54
CA THR A 199 10.63 1.30 -10.89
C THR A 199 10.99 0.02 -11.67
N LEU A 200 10.08 -0.95 -11.76
CA LEU A 200 10.26 -2.12 -12.62
C LEU A 200 10.09 -1.75 -14.10
N ASP A 201 10.83 -2.41 -14.98
CA ASP A 201 10.68 -2.24 -16.43
C ASP A 201 9.32 -2.77 -16.91
N GLU A 202 8.86 -3.87 -16.32
CA GLU A 202 7.54 -4.44 -16.55
C GLU A 202 6.82 -4.59 -15.20
N VAL A 203 5.66 -3.96 -15.09
CA VAL A 203 4.81 -4.09 -13.89
C VAL A 203 4.22 -5.51 -13.89
N PRO A 204 4.47 -6.32 -12.86
CA PRO A 204 3.93 -7.67 -12.80
C PRO A 204 2.40 -7.64 -12.78
N ALA A 205 1.76 -8.49 -13.56
CA ALA A 205 0.32 -8.56 -13.66
C ALA A 205 -0.26 -9.78 -12.95
N VAL A 206 -1.44 -9.59 -12.36
CA VAL A 206 -2.30 -10.65 -11.82
C VAL A 206 -3.58 -10.67 -12.65
N TYR A 207 -3.92 -11.83 -13.18
CA TYR A 207 -5.09 -12.02 -14.03
C TYR A 207 -6.17 -12.80 -13.27
N PHE A 208 -7.34 -12.20 -13.15
CA PHE A 208 -8.53 -12.88 -12.65
C PHE A 208 -9.30 -13.52 -13.80
N SER A 209 -9.56 -14.81 -13.70
CA SER A 209 -10.33 -15.54 -14.69
C SER A 209 -11.78 -15.04 -14.75
N THR A 210 -12.31 -14.97 -15.97
CA THR A 210 -13.69 -14.61 -16.29
C THR A 210 -14.26 -15.56 -17.35
N GLY A 211 -15.57 -15.53 -17.54
CA GLY A 211 -16.26 -16.36 -18.55
C GLY A 211 -16.97 -17.57 -17.96
N HIS A 212 -16.68 -17.96 -16.73
CA HIS A 212 -17.26 -19.14 -16.05
C HIS A 212 -18.17 -18.74 -14.89
N ASN A 213 -18.74 -17.54 -14.95
CA ASN A 213 -19.60 -16.91 -13.95
C ASN A 213 -18.93 -16.62 -12.60
N GLU A 214 -17.64 -16.35 -12.63
CA GLU A 214 -16.89 -15.87 -11.48
C GLU A 214 -17.41 -14.49 -11.03
N LYS A 215 -17.65 -14.33 -9.73
CA LYS A 215 -18.27 -13.12 -9.16
C LYS A 215 -17.21 -12.14 -8.67
N LEU A 216 -16.49 -11.49 -9.58
CA LEU A 216 -15.35 -10.63 -9.22
C LEU A 216 -15.76 -9.35 -8.45
N TYR A 217 -16.84 -8.70 -8.85
CA TYR A 217 -17.23 -7.39 -8.31
C TYR A 217 -18.57 -7.38 -7.57
N ASN A 218 -19.22 -8.52 -7.41
CA ASN A 218 -20.56 -8.58 -6.85
C ASN A 218 -20.51 -8.51 -5.31
N LYS A 219 -20.99 -7.41 -4.73
CA LYS A 219 -21.15 -7.22 -3.28
C LYS A 219 -22.49 -7.76 -2.76
N THR A 220 -23.14 -8.66 -3.45
CA THR A 220 -24.39 -9.24 -2.94
C THR A 220 -24.10 -10.21 -1.81
N SER A 221 -25.01 -10.26 -0.84
CA SER A 221 -24.90 -11.04 0.40
C SER A 221 -24.82 -12.57 0.21
N GLU A 222 -24.83 -13.07 -1.00
CA GLU A 222 -24.87 -14.50 -1.33
C GLU A 222 -23.61 -15.05 -2.01
N GLY A 223 -22.52 -14.27 -2.07
CA GLY A 223 -21.28 -14.74 -2.67
C GLY A 223 -20.06 -14.00 -2.13
N THR A 224 -18.96 -14.70 -2.01
CA THR A 224 -17.66 -14.12 -1.67
C THR A 224 -17.09 -13.38 -2.88
N SER A 225 -17.31 -12.07 -2.94
CA SER A 225 -16.60 -11.24 -3.93
C SER A 225 -15.14 -11.11 -3.55
N PRO A 226 -14.18 -11.41 -4.45
CA PRO A 226 -12.75 -11.23 -4.20
C PRO A 226 -12.30 -9.78 -4.30
N ILE A 227 -13.20 -8.80 -4.19
CA ILE A 227 -12.87 -7.37 -4.37
C ILE A 227 -11.75 -6.90 -3.42
N GLU A 228 -11.72 -7.42 -2.20
CA GLU A 228 -10.66 -7.09 -1.26
C GLU A 228 -9.32 -7.70 -1.67
N LEU A 229 -9.34 -8.88 -2.29
CA LEU A 229 -8.16 -9.51 -2.86
C LEU A 229 -7.67 -8.74 -4.10
N ILE A 230 -8.59 -8.31 -4.97
CA ILE A 230 -8.31 -7.45 -6.12
C ILE A 230 -7.63 -6.15 -5.66
N ASN A 231 -8.24 -5.47 -4.68
CA ASN A 231 -7.69 -4.25 -4.10
C ASN A 231 -6.32 -4.50 -3.46
N LEU A 232 -6.14 -5.63 -2.80
CA LEU A 232 -4.89 -5.97 -2.17
C LEU A 232 -3.76 -6.10 -3.20
N PHE A 233 -3.95 -6.81 -4.31
CA PHE A 233 -2.96 -6.89 -5.39
C PHE A 233 -2.66 -5.51 -5.99
N TYR A 234 -3.69 -4.71 -6.23
CA TYR A 234 -3.51 -3.35 -6.72
C TYR A 234 -2.66 -2.50 -5.77
N TYR A 235 -2.97 -2.53 -4.46
CA TYR A 235 -2.21 -1.78 -3.44
C TYR A 235 -0.80 -2.34 -3.20
N CYS A 236 -0.55 -3.58 -3.58
CA CYS A 236 0.78 -4.17 -3.58
C CYS A 236 1.58 -3.89 -4.86
N GLY A 237 1.05 -3.05 -5.74
CA GLY A 237 1.75 -2.59 -6.92
C GLY A 237 1.53 -3.42 -8.18
N PHE A 238 0.77 -4.51 -8.10
CA PHE A 238 0.46 -5.31 -9.29
C PHE A 238 -0.51 -4.57 -10.23
N LYS A 239 -0.37 -4.84 -11.52
CA LYS A 239 -1.42 -4.61 -12.50
C LYS A 239 -2.46 -5.70 -12.31
N VAL A 240 -3.73 -5.33 -12.19
CA VAL A 240 -4.83 -6.30 -12.03
C VAL A 240 -5.69 -6.24 -13.28
N GLU A 241 -5.81 -7.39 -13.95
CA GLU A 241 -6.51 -7.54 -15.21
C GLU A 241 -7.47 -8.73 -15.16
N GLU A 242 -8.37 -8.80 -16.13
CA GLU A 242 -9.27 -9.93 -16.33
C GLU A 242 -8.83 -10.74 -17.54
N ILE A 243 -9.07 -12.06 -17.50
CA ILE A 243 -8.77 -12.95 -18.61
C ILE A 243 -9.87 -14.01 -18.81
N ASP A 244 -10.37 -14.13 -20.01
CA ASP A 244 -11.17 -15.27 -20.45
C ASP A 244 -10.22 -16.33 -21.00
N LEU A 245 -9.95 -17.37 -20.20
CA LEU A 245 -9.00 -18.43 -20.53
C LEU A 245 -9.47 -19.30 -21.69
N ASP A 246 -10.77 -19.40 -21.93
CA ASP A 246 -11.30 -20.16 -23.06
C ASP A 246 -10.91 -19.53 -24.39
N ASN A 247 -10.86 -18.19 -24.45
CA ASN A 247 -10.67 -17.44 -25.67
C ASN A 247 -9.30 -16.77 -25.80
N ASN A 248 -8.56 -16.57 -24.69
CA ASN A 248 -7.29 -15.84 -24.71
C ASN A 248 -6.12 -16.70 -24.21
N GLU A 249 -4.93 -16.39 -24.69
CA GLU A 249 -3.67 -16.91 -24.15
C GLU A 249 -3.29 -16.15 -22.88
N ILE A 250 -2.61 -16.83 -21.93
CA ILE A 250 -2.11 -16.19 -20.72
C ILE A 250 -0.93 -15.26 -21.13
N PRO A 251 -1.02 -13.96 -20.86
CA PRO A 251 0.02 -13.00 -21.23
C PRO A 251 1.36 -13.28 -20.55
N ALA A 252 2.45 -12.86 -21.21
CA ALA A 252 3.80 -13.09 -20.72
C ALA A 252 4.14 -12.32 -19.43
N ASP A 253 3.44 -11.20 -19.16
CA ASP A 253 3.57 -10.40 -17.94
C ASP A 253 2.78 -10.98 -16.76
N ALA A 254 2.00 -12.05 -16.99
CA ALA A 254 1.23 -12.72 -15.93
C ALA A 254 2.19 -13.36 -14.90
N ARG A 255 2.12 -12.90 -13.67
CA ARG A 255 2.79 -13.50 -12.52
C ARG A 255 1.89 -14.49 -11.79
N MET A 256 0.59 -14.25 -11.84
CA MET A 256 -0.40 -15.13 -11.24
C MET A 256 -1.69 -15.10 -12.03
N VAL A 257 -2.34 -16.25 -12.13
CA VAL A 257 -3.71 -16.40 -12.60
C VAL A 257 -4.57 -16.83 -11.41
N ILE A 258 -5.67 -16.12 -11.19
CA ILE A 258 -6.60 -16.39 -10.08
C ILE A 258 -7.94 -16.83 -10.65
N ILE A 259 -8.39 -17.99 -10.22
CA ILE A 259 -9.69 -18.56 -10.55
C ILE A 259 -10.55 -18.51 -9.28
N ASN A 260 -11.66 -17.75 -9.33
CA ASN A 260 -12.48 -17.52 -8.15
C ASN A 260 -13.87 -18.13 -8.28
N GLU A 261 -14.10 -19.29 -7.66
CA GLU A 261 -15.39 -19.96 -7.54
C GLU A 261 -16.17 -20.05 -8.88
N PRO A 262 -15.59 -20.63 -9.95
CA PRO A 262 -16.29 -20.77 -11.23
C PRO A 262 -17.51 -21.67 -11.08
N GLU A 263 -18.62 -21.28 -11.71
CA GLU A 263 -19.86 -22.08 -11.75
C GLU A 263 -19.90 -23.01 -12.95
N PHE A 264 -19.16 -22.69 -14.03
CA PHE A 264 -19.09 -23.47 -15.27
C PHE A 264 -17.66 -23.96 -15.50
N ASP A 265 -17.55 -25.09 -16.20
CA ASP A 265 -16.28 -25.75 -16.45
C ASP A 265 -15.46 -25.06 -17.56
N PHE A 266 -14.19 -25.24 -17.50
CA PHE A 266 -13.23 -24.78 -18.51
C PHE A 266 -13.11 -25.75 -19.67
N ASN A 267 -12.93 -25.23 -20.86
CA ASN A 267 -12.64 -26.08 -21.99
C ASN A 267 -11.23 -26.71 -21.91
N SER A 268 -10.97 -27.76 -22.68
CA SER A 268 -9.69 -28.47 -22.66
C SER A 268 -8.50 -27.57 -23.10
N SER A 269 -8.74 -26.55 -23.92
CA SER A 269 -7.72 -25.58 -24.31
C SER A 269 -7.30 -24.71 -23.12
N ALA A 270 -8.25 -24.20 -22.35
CA ALA A 270 -7.97 -23.40 -21.15
C ALA A 270 -7.20 -24.21 -20.10
N ILE A 271 -7.59 -25.47 -19.86
CA ILE A 271 -6.87 -26.37 -18.96
C ILE A 271 -5.42 -26.59 -19.43
N ASN A 272 -5.20 -26.84 -20.74
CA ASN A 272 -3.85 -26.99 -21.26
C ASN A 272 -2.99 -25.71 -21.15
N LYS A 273 -3.60 -24.53 -21.27
CA LYS A 273 -2.91 -23.25 -21.05
C LYS A 273 -2.48 -23.10 -19.61
N LEU A 274 -3.35 -23.42 -18.65
CA LEU A 274 -3.03 -23.42 -17.22
C LEU A 274 -1.90 -24.41 -16.88
N ASP A 275 -1.95 -25.62 -17.41
CA ASP A 275 -0.92 -26.63 -17.18
C ASP A 275 0.43 -26.19 -17.75
N SER A 276 0.42 -25.66 -18.96
CA SER A 276 1.63 -25.12 -19.61
C SER A 276 2.19 -23.90 -18.84
N TYR A 277 1.32 -23.04 -18.36
CA TYR A 277 1.70 -21.86 -17.58
C TYR A 277 2.35 -22.26 -16.25
N MET A 278 1.78 -23.20 -15.50
CA MET A 278 2.40 -23.76 -14.29
C MET A 278 3.69 -24.48 -14.58
N GLY A 279 3.78 -25.23 -15.68
CA GLY A 279 5.00 -25.90 -16.13
C GLY A 279 6.14 -24.93 -16.45
N ASN A 280 5.82 -23.69 -16.79
CA ASN A 280 6.76 -22.59 -17.02
C ASN A 280 6.94 -21.68 -15.78
N GLN A 281 6.70 -22.20 -14.58
CA GLN A 281 6.84 -21.50 -13.31
C GLN A 281 5.79 -20.40 -13.05
N GLY A 282 4.67 -20.40 -13.80
CA GLY A 282 3.54 -19.54 -13.51
C GLY A 282 2.82 -19.96 -12.23
N SER A 283 2.29 -19.01 -11.49
CA SER A 283 1.55 -19.26 -10.25
C SER A 283 0.03 -19.25 -10.52
N VAL A 284 -0.67 -20.25 -10.00
CA VAL A 284 -2.14 -20.32 -10.09
C VAL A 284 -2.74 -20.39 -8.70
N MET A 285 -3.73 -19.53 -8.43
CA MET A 285 -4.51 -19.56 -7.21
C MET A 285 -5.97 -19.92 -7.55
N ILE A 286 -6.48 -20.98 -6.94
CA ILE A 286 -7.81 -21.49 -7.25
C ILE A 286 -8.66 -21.51 -5.97
N PHE A 287 -9.77 -20.83 -6.01
CA PHE A 287 -10.83 -20.94 -5.02
C PHE A 287 -11.96 -21.78 -5.62
N THR A 288 -12.34 -22.87 -4.96
CA THR A 288 -13.44 -23.74 -5.37
C THR A 288 -14.60 -23.59 -4.40
N ASN A 289 -15.82 -23.67 -4.94
CA ASN A 289 -17.02 -23.72 -4.11
C ASN A 289 -17.62 -25.13 -4.19
N PRO A 290 -17.82 -25.83 -3.06
CA PRO A 290 -18.39 -27.18 -3.05
C PRO A 290 -19.74 -27.28 -3.75
N ASP A 291 -20.51 -26.19 -3.78
CA ASP A 291 -21.83 -26.15 -4.43
C ASP A 291 -21.73 -26.15 -5.97
N TYR A 292 -20.58 -25.82 -6.54
CA TYR A 292 -20.31 -25.74 -7.99
C TYR A 292 -19.40 -26.87 -8.52
N ASN A 293 -18.77 -27.64 -7.63
CA ASN A 293 -17.78 -28.65 -8.00
C ASN A 293 -18.29 -29.72 -8.96
N GLU A 294 -19.59 -30.07 -8.91
CA GLU A 294 -20.19 -31.00 -9.90
C GLU A 294 -20.23 -30.40 -11.31
N GLY A 295 -20.25 -29.08 -11.43
CA GLY A 295 -20.28 -28.34 -12.69
C GLY A 295 -18.90 -28.09 -13.30
N THR A 296 -17.80 -28.41 -12.59
CA THR A 296 -16.41 -28.06 -12.98
C THR A 296 -15.47 -29.28 -13.00
N PRO A 297 -15.83 -30.40 -13.63
CA PRO A 297 -15.05 -31.64 -13.59
C PRO A 297 -13.64 -31.51 -14.21
N ALA A 298 -13.48 -30.75 -15.30
CA ALA A 298 -12.17 -30.57 -15.94
C ALA A 298 -11.22 -29.76 -15.05
N LEU A 299 -11.72 -28.72 -14.39
CA LEU A 299 -10.93 -27.96 -13.42
C LEU A 299 -10.52 -28.84 -12.22
N LEU A 300 -11.42 -29.63 -11.68
CA LEU A 300 -11.11 -30.53 -10.57
C LEU A 300 -10.09 -31.60 -10.97
N GLN A 301 -10.20 -32.15 -12.17
CA GLN A 301 -9.20 -33.08 -12.71
C GLN A 301 -7.84 -32.42 -12.87
N PHE A 302 -7.78 -31.17 -13.31
CA PHE A 302 -6.54 -30.39 -13.37
C PHE A 302 -5.92 -30.21 -11.97
N ILE A 303 -6.71 -29.85 -10.96
CA ILE A 303 -6.23 -29.72 -9.58
C ILE A 303 -5.65 -31.06 -9.08
N GLU A 304 -6.34 -32.18 -9.37
CA GLU A 304 -5.87 -33.51 -8.97
C GLU A 304 -4.57 -33.89 -9.68
N THR A 305 -4.49 -33.69 -10.98
CA THR A 305 -3.34 -34.15 -11.79
C THR A 305 -2.12 -33.26 -11.67
N SER A 306 -2.31 -31.94 -11.66
CA SER A 306 -1.20 -30.97 -11.67
C SER A 306 -0.81 -30.49 -10.26
N CYS A 307 -1.76 -30.47 -9.30
CA CYS A 307 -1.49 -30.05 -7.93
C CYS A 307 -1.47 -31.21 -6.92
N GLY A 308 -1.89 -32.42 -7.30
CA GLY A 308 -1.95 -33.59 -6.43
C GLY A 308 -3.00 -33.50 -5.31
N VAL A 309 -4.02 -32.67 -5.48
CA VAL A 309 -5.09 -32.44 -4.50
C VAL A 309 -6.41 -33.00 -5.01
N THR A 310 -6.93 -34.01 -4.32
CA THR A 310 -8.26 -34.56 -4.62
C THR A 310 -9.33 -33.81 -3.82
N THR A 311 -10.34 -33.29 -4.50
CA THR A 311 -11.47 -32.62 -3.89
C THR A 311 -12.66 -33.57 -3.67
N ASN A 312 -13.30 -33.47 -2.51
CA ASN A 312 -14.56 -34.18 -2.26
C ASN A 312 -15.73 -33.36 -2.81
N LEU A 313 -16.47 -33.93 -3.74
CA LEU A 313 -17.68 -33.30 -4.28
C LEU A 313 -18.72 -33.08 -3.15
N GLY A 314 -19.16 -31.81 -3.01
CA GLY A 314 -20.18 -31.44 -2.03
C GLY A 314 -19.71 -31.44 -0.55
N GLY A 315 -18.44 -31.75 -0.29
CA GLY A 315 -17.89 -31.72 1.06
C GLY A 315 -17.60 -30.32 1.55
N LYS A 316 -18.20 -29.90 2.67
CA LYS A 316 -17.92 -28.60 3.33
C LYS A 316 -17.18 -28.81 4.64
N VAL A 317 -16.11 -28.07 4.84
CA VAL A 317 -15.39 -28.04 6.10
C VAL A 317 -16.11 -27.12 7.08
N THR A 318 -16.24 -27.55 8.33
CA THR A 318 -16.88 -26.76 9.38
C THR A 318 -16.00 -26.70 10.63
N ASP A 319 -15.97 -25.55 11.29
CA ASP A 319 -15.36 -25.38 12.60
C ASP A 319 -16.32 -24.66 13.56
N GLU A 320 -16.73 -25.34 14.62
CA GLU A 320 -17.64 -24.78 15.61
C GLU A 320 -16.92 -23.92 16.66
N LYS A 321 -15.58 -24.04 16.76
CA LYS A 321 -14.80 -23.36 17.81
C LYS A 321 -14.13 -22.08 17.31
N SER A 322 -13.66 -22.09 16.04
CA SER A 322 -12.92 -20.99 15.45
C SER A 322 -13.72 -20.24 14.39
N ASN A 323 -15.06 -20.37 14.41
CA ASN A 323 -15.92 -19.72 13.43
C ASN A 323 -15.92 -18.19 13.54
N ILE A 324 -16.20 -17.55 12.40
CA ILE A 324 -16.32 -16.10 12.29
C ILE A 324 -17.81 -15.74 12.31
N ILE A 325 -18.21 -14.88 13.25
CA ILE A 325 -19.57 -14.32 13.34
C ILE A 325 -20.67 -15.40 13.47
N GLY A 326 -20.36 -16.56 14.07
CA GLY A 326 -21.35 -17.63 14.26
C GLY A 326 -21.64 -18.47 13.02
N ASP A 327 -20.96 -18.23 11.90
CA ASP A 327 -21.02 -19.07 10.72
C ASP A 327 -19.97 -20.19 10.80
N LYS A 328 -20.42 -21.42 10.99
CA LYS A 328 -19.54 -22.59 11.11
C LYS A 328 -18.75 -22.93 9.83
N PHE A 329 -19.14 -22.39 8.69
CA PHE A 329 -18.44 -22.57 7.41
C PHE A 329 -17.37 -21.50 7.17
N SER A 330 -17.43 -20.39 7.93
CA SER A 330 -16.43 -19.33 7.90
C SER A 330 -15.59 -19.40 9.17
N PHE A 331 -14.35 -19.84 9.07
CA PHE A 331 -13.46 -20.02 10.22
C PHE A 331 -12.09 -19.44 9.96
N ARG A 332 -11.40 -19.13 11.06
CA ARG A 332 -10.04 -18.59 11.00
C ARG A 332 -9.04 -19.72 10.88
N GLY A 333 -8.23 -19.70 9.82
CA GLY A 333 -7.08 -20.57 9.70
C GLY A 333 -5.96 -20.17 10.69
N GLU A 334 -5.25 -21.16 11.21
CA GLU A 334 -4.02 -20.96 11.96
C GLU A 334 -2.81 -21.26 11.10
N ILE A 335 -1.77 -20.43 11.24
CA ILE A 335 -0.52 -20.63 10.51
C ILE A 335 0.27 -21.75 11.19
N SER A 336 0.55 -22.82 10.46
CA SER A 336 1.34 -23.92 10.97
C SER A 336 2.81 -23.55 11.14
N SER A 337 3.38 -23.81 12.31
CA SER A 337 4.80 -23.57 12.62
C SER A 337 5.76 -24.57 11.97
N ASN A 338 5.26 -25.56 11.24
CA ASN A 338 6.02 -26.75 10.84
C ASN A 338 6.58 -26.74 9.42
N ASN A 339 6.55 -25.62 8.67
CA ASN A 339 6.90 -25.61 7.25
C ASN A 339 7.92 -24.54 6.86
N ALA A 340 8.30 -24.55 5.57
CA ALA A 340 9.14 -23.56 4.90
C ALA A 340 8.64 -22.10 5.08
N ALA A 341 7.38 -21.91 5.45
CA ALA A 341 6.83 -20.63 5.93
C ALA A 341 7.40 -20.14 7.27
N SER A 342 8.28 -20.88 7.94
CA SER A 342 8.85 -20.49 9.24
C SER A 342 9.61 -19.17 9.20
N THR A 343 10.24 -18.83 8.08
CA THR A 343 10.92 -17.55 7.88
C THR A 343 9.92 -16.40 7.89
N TYR A 344 8.82 -16.53 7.15
CA TYR A 344 7.74 -15.55 7.10
C TYR A 344 6.99 -15.44 8.44
N LEU A 345 6.83 -16.55 9.16
CA LEU A 345 6.25 -16.60 10.51
C LEU A 345 7.07 -15.81 11.52
N SER A 346 8.40 -15.79 11.38
CA SER A 346 9.28 -15.01 12.26
C SER A 346 9.03 -13.50 12.13
N TYR A 347 8.76 -13.01 10.94
CA TYR A 347 8.40 -11.60 10.72
C TYR A 347 7.06 -11.24 11.36
N LEU A 348 6.08 -12.15 11.32
CA LEU A 348 4.77 -11.93 11.96
C LEU A 348 4.81 -12.05 13.48
N SER A 349 5.60 -12.98 14.02
CA SER A 349 5.70 -13.19 15.47
C SER A 349 6.46 -12.06 16.17
N ASN A 350 7.35 -11.39 15.45
CA ASN A 350 8.10 -10.24 15.95
C ASN A 350 7.32 -8.92 15.89
N ALA A 351 6.23 -8.85 15.10
CA ALA A 351 5.29 -7.75 15.16
C ALA A 351 4.46 -7.87 16.44
N THR A 352 4.99 -7.35 17.53
CA THR A 352 4.35 -7.34 18.85
C THR A 352 2.99 -6.66 18.76
N GLY A 353 1.91 -7.45 18.89
CA GLY A 353 0.52 -6.98 18.85
C GLY A 353 -0.23 -7.25 17.55
N ALA A 354 0.44 -7.57 16.46
CA ALA A 354 -0.22 -8.04 15.25
C ALA A 354 -0.73 -9.47 15.50
N ARG A 355 -2.00 -9.59 15.87
CA ARG A 355 -2.69 -10.86 15.62
C ARG A 355 -2.65 -11.05 14.11
N PRO A 356 -2.24 -12.23 13.59
CA PRO A 356 -2.23 -12.47 12.16
C PRO A 356 -3.67 -12.39 11.63
N PHE A 357 -4.06 -11.17 11.26
CA PHE A 357 -5.30 -10.90 10.57
C PHE A 357 -5.00 -11.06 9.10
N SER A 358 -5.17 -12.22 8.61
CA SER A 358 -5.16 -12.59 7.21
C SER A 358 -3.98 -13.44 6.75
N PRO A 359 -4.26 -14.62 6.25
CA PRO A 359 -3.34 -15.39 5.39
C PRO A 359 -2.82 -14.58 4.20
N MET A 360 -3.48 -13.47 3.83
CA MET A 360 -3.16 -12.62 2.70
C MET A 360 -1.89 -11.79 2.85
N GLN A 361 -1.49 -11.37 4.05
CA GLN A 361 -0.20 -10.67 4.22
C GLN A 361 1.00 -11.57 3.92
N HIS A 362 0.86 -12.89 4.17
CA HIS A 362 1.88 -13.87 3.82
C HIS A 362 1.95 -14.18 2.33
N LEU A 363 0.79 -14.20 1.68
CA LEU A 363 0.73 -14.40 0.25
C LEU A 363 1.51 -13.33 -0.52
N LEU A 364 1.46 -12.09 -0.02
CA LEU A 364 2.15 -10.96 -0.63
C LEU A 364 3.67 -11.05 -0.53
N GLN A 365 4.19 -11.50 0.61
CA GLN A 365 5.62 -11.75 0.77
C GLN A 365 6.07 -12.90 -0.13
N LEU A 366 5.27 -13.98 -0.20
CA LEU A 366 5.56 -15.13 -1.07
C LEU A 366 5.55 -14.78 -2.56
N ILE A 367 4.70 -13.83 -2.96
CA ILE A 367 4.60 -13.35 -4.35
C ILE A 367 5.75 -12.39 -4.69
N ALA A 368 6.23 -11.61 -3.73
CA ALA A 368 7.37 -10.71 -3.93
C ALA A 368 8.71 -11.46 -4.05
N ASP A 369 8.81 -12.67 -3.51
CA ASP A 369 10.02 -13.51 -3.54
C ASP A 369 10.00 -14.54 -4.71
N LEU A 370 8.92 -14.60 -5.50
CA LEU A 370 8.78 -15.38 -6.73
C LEU A 370 9.07 -14.52 -7.97
#